data_d292e8a12585c2437b4631e4f69d4528
#
_entry.id   d292e8a12585c2437b4631e4f69d4528
#
_cell.length_a   1.000
_cell.length_b   1.000
_cell.length_c   1.000
_cell.angle_alpha   90.00
_cell.angle_beta   90.00
_cell.angle_gamma   90.00
#
_symmetry.space_group_name_H-M   'P 1'
#
loop_
_entity.id
_entity.type
_entity.pdbx_description
1 polymer ?
#
loop_
_entity_poly.entity_id
_entity_poly.type
_entity_poly.pdbx_seq_one_letter_code
_entity_poly.pdbx_strand_id
1 'polypeptide(L)'
;ALREPSLGPCFGIKGGAAGGGYSQVVPMEDLNLHFTGDFHAITSANNLLAALLDNHIQQGNTLGIDPRQVVWKRCLDMNDRVLRNVVVGLGNKMDGMVREDHFVITVASEIMAILCLAEDMKDLKRRLGRIIVAYTFDGKPVTAEDLQAVGSMAALLKDALKPNLIQTLEHTPALVHGGPFANIAHGCNSVIATKMGMKLADYCITEAGFGADLGAEKFLDIKCRNLPKTPDAVVCVATIKALKYHGGMPIEAVSYTHLRAHETSQD
;
A
#
# COMPACT_ATOMS: atom_id res chain seq x y z
N ALA A 1 13.48 8.18 1.96
CA ALA A 1 12.39 7.29 2.42
C ALA A 1 11.62 6.77 1.22
N LEU A 2 11.39 5.48 1.15
CA LEU A 2 10.85 4.75 -0.01
C LEU A 2 9.71 3.83 0.41
N ARG A 3 8.84 3.48 -0.55
CA ARG A 3 7.88 2.39 -0.38
C ARG A 3 8.58 1.04 -0.44
N GLU A 4 8.04 0.08 0.30
CA GLU A 4 8.39 -1.33 0.19
C GLU A 4 7.67 -1.92 -1.05
N PRO A 5 8.36 -2.70 -1.91
CA PRO A 5 7.73 -3.35 -3.05
C PRO A 5 6.84 -4.51 -2.63
N SER A 6 5.71 -4.69 -3.35
CA SER A 6 4.92 -5.92 -3.30
C SER A 6 5.61 -7.05 -4.08
N LEU A 7 4.98 -8.21 -4.20
CA LEU A 7 5.47 -9.30 -5.07
C LEU A 7 5.34 -9.00 -6.57
N GLY A 8 4.63 -7.92 -6.93
CA GLY A 8 4.37 -7.55 -8.32
C GLY A 8 5.60 -7.41 -9.22
N PRO A 9 6.74 -6.82 -8.79
CA PRO A 9 7.96 -6.75 -9.58
C PRO A 9 8.53 -8.11 -10.01
N CYS A 10 8.37 -9.14 -9.16
CA CYS A 10 8.86 -10.49 -9.45
C CYS A 10 7.81 -11.38 -10.12
N PHE A 11 6.56 -11.32 -9.67
CA PHE A 11 5.50 -12.27 -10.03
C PHE A 11 4.27 -11.61 -10.68
N GLY A 12 4.40 -10.39 -11.17
CA GLY A 12 3.31 -9.65 -11.81
C GLY A 12 3.85 -8.56 -12.72
N ILE A 13 3.03 -7.52 -12.94
CA ILE A 13 3.39 -6.40 -13.82
C ILE A 13 3.60 -5.12 -13.00
N LYS A 14 2.96 -5.01 -11.84
CA LYS A 14 2.97 -3.81 -10.99
C LYS A 14 3.49 -4.12 -9.60
N GLY A 15 4.09 -3.12 -9.01
CA GLY A 15 4.62 -3.10 -7.64
C GLY A 15 5.69 -2.03 -7.55
N GLY A 16 6.17 -1.75 -6.35
CA GLY A 16 7.34 -0.92 -6.16
C GLY A 16 8.59 -1.58 -6.73
N ALA A 17 9.70 -0.84 -6.80
CA ALA A 17 11.00 -1.36 -7.18
C ALA A 17 12.04 -0.93 -6.15
N ALA A 18 13.08 -1.75 -5.96
CA ALA A 18 14.19 -1.45 -5.08
C ALA A 18 15.27 -0.55 -5.73
N GLY A 19 14.88 0.24 -6.74
CA GLY A 19 15.78 1.05 -7.52
C GLY A 19 16.54 0.26 -8.57
N GLY A 20 17.57 0.86 -9.18
CA GLY A 20 18.39 0.21 -10.20
C GLY A 20 19.73 0.91 -10.37
N GLY A 21 20.65 0.26 -11.10
CA GLY A 21 21.99 0.77 -11.30
C GLY A 21 22.73 1.03 -9.98
N TYR A 22 23.42 2.13 -9.88
CA TYR A 22 24.17 2.52 -8.67
C TYR A 22 23.27 2.92 -7.49
N SER A 23 22.04 3.36 -7.75
CA SER A 23 21.08 3.75 -6.73
C SER A 23 20.19 2.60 -6.25
N GLN A 24 20.59 1.37 -6.51
CA GLN A 24 19.85 0.19 -6.04
C GLN A 24 19.94 0.06 -4.53
N VAL A 25 18.80 -0.22 -3.90
CA VAL A 25 18.70 -0.49 -2.47
C VAL A 25 18.99 -1.97 -2.21
N VAL A 26 19.72 -2.26 -1.16
CA VAL A 26 20.13 -3.64 -0.81
C VAL A 26 19.64 -4.02 0.59
N PRO A 27 19.24 -5.29 0.79
CA PRO A 27 19.23 -6.43 -0.16
C PRO A 27 17.99 -6.41 -1.07
N MET A 28 18.21 -6.32 -2.39
CA MET A 28 17.12 -6.14 -3.37
C MET A 28 16.22 -7.37 -3.48
N GLU A 29 16.80 -8.55 -3.51
CA GLU A 29 16.07 -9.82 -3.63
C GLU A 29 15.12 -10.02 -2.45
N ASP A 30 15.59 -9.80 -1.23
CA ASP A 30 14.77 -9.92 -0.02
C ASP A 30 13.67 -8.86 -0.01
N LEU A 31 13.98 -7.62 -0.38
CA LEU A 31 13.01 -6.53 -0.46
C LEU A 31 11.84 -6.86 -1.41
N ASN A 32 12.14 -7.46 -2.56
CA ASN A 32 11.14 -7.84 -3.56
C ASN A 32 10.35 -9.11 -3.17
N LEU A 33 10.75 -9.81 -2.10
CA LEU A 33 10.11 -11.02 -1.60
C LEU A 33 9.56 -10.86 -0.17
N HIS A 34 8.92 -9.72 0.12
CA HIS A 34 8.30 -9.35 1.40
C HIS A 34 9.28 -9.13 2.56
N PHE A 35 10.55 -8.93 2.27
CA PHE A 35 11.59 -8.45 3.17
C PHE A 35 11.49 -8.89 4.64
N THR A 36 11.01 -7.99 5.52
CA THR A 36 10.84 -8.25 6.96
C THR A 36 9.47 -8.81 7.32
N GLY A 37 8.56 -8.95 6.36
CA GLY A 37 7.23 -9.50 6.58
C GLY A 37 6.14 -8.46 6.87
N ASP A 38 6.38 -7.18 6.64
CA ASP A 38 5.39 -6.12 6.88
C ASP A 38 4.10 -6.37 6.07
N PHE A 39 4.23 -6.80 4.82
CA PHE A 39 3.08 -7.14 3.97
C PHE A 39 2.33 -8.38 4.47
N HIS A 40 3.03 -9.37 5.02
CA HIS A 40 2.38 -10.52 5.66
C HIS A 40 1.59 -10.10 6.89
N ALA A 41 2.12 -9.18 7.70
CA ALA A 41 1.42 -8.64 8.87
C ALA A 41 0.16 -7.87 8.45
N ILE A 42 0.25 -7.05 7.40
CA ILE A 42 -0.89 -6.30 6.85
C ILE A 42 -1.96 -7.24 6.30
N THR A 43 -1.56 -8.24 5.50
CA THR A 43 -2.46 -9.28 4.98
C THR A 43 -3.16 -10.03 6.12
N SER A 44 -2.40 -10.41 7.15
CA SER A 44 -2.95 -11.12 8.31
C SER A 44 -3.93 -10.27 9.10
N ALA A 45 -3.63 -8.99 9.34
CA ALA A 45 -4.52 -8.09 10.06
C ALA A 45 -5.83 -7.83 9.27
N ASN A 46 -5.72 -7.67 7.95
CA ASN A 46 -6.87 -7.48 7.08
C ASN A 46 -7.79 -8.71 7.07
N ASN A 47 -7.21 -9.88 6.93
CA ASN A 47 -7.98 -11.13 6.87
C ASN A 47 -8.51 -11.56 8.24
N LEU A 48 -7.83 -11.21 9.33
CA LEU A 48 -8.35 -11.36 10.69
C LEU A 48 -9.65 -10.57 10.86
N LEU A 49 -9.69 -9.31 10.43
CA LEU A 49 -10.91 -8.50 10.51
C LEU A 49 -12.05 -9.11 9.70
N ALA A 50 -11.77 -9.63 8.50
CA ALA A 50 -12.76 -10.34 7.69
C ALA A 50 -13.27 -11.62 8.40
N ALA A 51 -12.39 -12.39 9.01
CA ALA A 51 -12.75 -13.59 9.75
C ALA A 51 -13.58 -13.28 11.01
N LEU A 52 -13.24 -12.23 11.74
CA LEU A 52 -14.01 -11.79 12.91
C LEU A 52 -15.41 -11.32 12.52
N LEU A 53 -15.55 -10.61 11.41
CA LEU A 53 -16.82 -10.18 10.86
C LEU A 53 -17.70 -11.39 10.51
N ASP A 54 -17.18 -12.36 9.77
CA ASP A 54 -17.91 -13.58 9.41
C ASP A 54 -18.29 -14.41 10.63
N ASN A 55 -17.37 -14.53 11.60
CA ASN A 55 -17.65 -15.21 12.85
C ASN A 55 -18.76 -14.52 13.66
N HIS A 56 -18.75 -13.17 13.70
CA HIS A 56 -19.81 -12.40 14.37
C HIS A 56 -21.19 -12.67 13.76
N ILE A 57 -21.26 -12.65 12.42
CA ILE A 57 -22.53 -12.96 11.71
C ILE A 57 -22.98 -14.39 12.02
N GLN A 58 -22.06 -15.35 12.03
CA GLN A 58 -22.34 -16.77 12.27
C GLN A 58 -22.77 -17.04 13.72
N GLN A 59 -22.20 -16.34 14.70
CA GLN A 59 -22.38 -16.58 16.14
C GLN A 59 -23.49 -15.71 16.77
N GLY A 60 -24.53 -15.44 16.01
CA GLY A 60 -25.75 -14.78 16.52
C GLY A 60 -25.94 -13.33 16.12
N ASN A 61 -24.97 -12.73 15.44
CA ASN A 61 -25.11 -11.40 14.81
C ASN A 61 -25.74 -10.33 15.70
N THR A 62 -25.22 -10.17 16.91
CA THR A 62 -25.80 -9.25 17.92
C THR A 62 -25.75 -7.79 17.49
N LEU A 63 -24.89 -7.41 16.55
CA LEU A 63 -24.84 -6.07 15.96
C LEU A 63 -25.89 -5.87 14.85
N GLY A 64 -26.62 -6.91 14.43
CA GLY A 64 -27.63 -6.82 13.39
C GLY A 64 -27.08 -6.50 12.00
N ILE A 65 -25.92 -7.02 11.67
CA ILE A 65 -25.27 -6.83 10.36
C ILE A 65 -26.11 -7.49 9.26
N ASP A 66 -26.39 -6.75 8.17
CA ASP A 66 -26.95 -7.34 6.95
C ASP A 66 -25.80 -8.00 6.16
N PRO A 67 -25.79 -9.33 5.99
CA PRO A 67 -24.74 -10.03 5.25
C PRO A 67 -24.59 -9.59 3.78
N ARG A 68 -25.62 -8.95 3.21
CA ARG A 68 -25.60 -8.39 1.85
C ARG A 68 -24.92 -7.03 1.78
N GLN A 69 -24.67 -6.40 2.94
CA GLN A 69 -24.05 -5.09 3.06
C GLN A 69 -22.67 -5.15 3.73
N VAL A 70 -21.98 -6.28 3.60
CA VAL A 70 -20.59 -6.42 3.98
C VAL A 70 -19.71 -5.71 2.94
N VAL A 71 -18.97 -4.69 3.39
CA VAL A 71 -18.09 -3.89 2.52
C VAL A 71 -16.61 -4.25 2.70
N TRP A 72 -16.24 -4.84 3.84
CA TRP A 72 -14.87 -5.26 4.10
C TRP A 72 -14.50 -6.49 3.27
N LYS A 73 -13.34 -6.42 2.60
CA LYS A 73 -12.88 -7.46 1.70
C LYS A 73 -11.60 -8.11 2.22
N ARG A 74 -11.35 -9.35 1.77
CA ARG A 74 -10.08 -10.04 2.03
C ARG A 74 -8.98 -9.47 1.16
N CYS A 75 -7.72 -9.76 1.50
CA CYS A 75 -6.60 -9.38 0.66
C CYS A 75 -5.58 -10.51 0.53
N LEU A 76 -4.81 -10.44 -0.56
CA LEU A 76 -3.69 -11.32 -0.86
C LEU A 76 -2.68 -10.52 -1.69
N ASP A 77 -1.40 -10.60 -1.36
CA ASP A 77 -0.36 -9.91 -2.16
C ASP A 77 0.04 -10.74 -3.37
N MET A 78 -0.93 -10.94 -4.26
CA MET A 78 -0.76 -11.66 -5.52
C MET A 78 -1.72 -11.10 -6.57
N ASN A 79 -1.24 -10.96 -7.82
CA ASN A 79 -2.09 -10.57 -8.95
C ASN A 79 -2.88 -11.79 -9.44
N ASP A 80 -4.01 -12.08 -8.83
CA ASP A 80 -4.88 -13.19 -9.17
C ASP A 80 -6.25 -12.69 -9.65
N ARG A 81 -6.51 -12.82 -10.96
CA ARG A 81 -7.78 -12.37 -11.54
C ARG A 81 -8.98 -13.22 -11.16
N VAL A 82 -8.77 -14.48 -10.77
CA VAL A 82 -9.86 -15.39 -10.39
C VAL A 82 -10.45 -15.00 -9.04
N LEU A 83 -9.65 -14.38 -8.17
CA LEU A 83 -10.08 -13.91 -6.86
C LEU A 83 -10.80 -12.55 -6.87
N ARG A 84 -11.04 -11.95 -8.03
CA ARG A 84 -11.73 -10.66 -8.14
C ARG A 84 -13.23 -10.74 -7.81
N ASN A 85 -13.83 -11.90 -8.06
CA ASN A 85 -15.21 -12.19 -7.67
C ASN A 85 -15.26 -13.65 -7.25
N VAL A 86 -15.61 -13.90 -5.99
CA VAL A 86 -15.70 -15.23 -5.40
C VAL A 86 -17.01 -15.37 -4.61
N VAL A 87 -17.44 -16.58 -4.42
CA VAL A 87 -18.53 -16.89 -3.51
C VAL A 87 -17.91 -17.56 -2.27
N VAL A 88 -18.18 -16.98 -1.10
CA VAL A 88 -17.71 -17.51 0.19
C VAL A 88 -18.88 -18.12 0.99
N GLY A 89 -18.56 -18.93 1.99
CA GLY A 89 -19.55 -19.53 2.88
C GLY A 89 -20.33 -20.68 2.23
N LEU A 90 -19.82 -21.27 1.13
CA LEU A 90 -20.41 -22.46 0.52
C LEU A 90 -20.20 -23.68 1.42
N GLY A 91 -21.22 -24.56 1.46
CA GLY A 91 -21.16 -25.78 2.24
C GLY A 91 -22.38 -25.94 3.15
N ASN A 92 -22.14 -26.33 4.39
CA ASN A 92 -23.20 -26.58 5.38
C ASN A 92 -23.35 -25.40 6.33
N LYS A 93 -24.26 -25.51 7.31
CA LYS A 93 -24.57 -24.46 8.29
C LYS A 93 -23.33 -23.94 9.04
N MET A 94 -22.27 -24.74 9.16
CA MET A 94 -21.06 -24.37 9.89
C MET A 94 -20.05 -23.59 9.03
N ASP A 95 -20.26 -23.51 7.73
CA ASP A 95 -19.33 -22.90 6.77
C ASP A 95 -19.57 -21.40 6.55
N GLY A 96 -20.55 -20.84 7.26
CA GLY A 96 -20.86 -19.40 7.25
C GLY A 96 -22.05 -19.03 6.38
N MET A 97 -22.20 -17.75 6.11
CA MET A 97 -23.27 -17.19 5.28
C MET A 97 -22.79 -17.04 3.83
N VAL A 98 -23.54 -17.66 2.90
CA VAL A 98 -23.20 -17.57 1.47
C VAL A 98 -23.38 -16.13 0.98
N ARG A 99 -22.32 -15.56 0.41
CA ARG A 99 -22.35 -14.24 -0.22
C ARG A 99 -21.24 -14.09 -1.27
N GLU A 100 -21.36 -13.07 -2.10
CA GLU A 100 -20.28 -12.61 -2.95
C GLU A 100 -19.20 -11.90 -2.12
N ASP A 101 -17.94 -12.15 -2.45
CA ASP A 101 -16.78 -11.48 -1.89
C ASP A 101 -15.72 -11.29 -2.98
N HIS A 102 -14.61 -10.63 -2.67
CA HIS A 102 -13.43 -10.56 -3.52
C HIS A 102 -12.16 -10.34 -2.69
N PHE A 103 -11.01 -10.58 -3.32
CA PHE A 103 -9.71 -10.29 -2.74
C PHE A 103 -9.10 -9.06 -3.40
N VAL A 104 -8.76 -8.06 -2.59
CA VAL A 104 -7.91 -6.95 -3.05
C VAL A 104 -6.44 -7.33 -2.90
N ILE A 105 -5.56 -6.70 -3.67
CA ILE A 105 -4.13 -6.86 -3.45
C ILE A 105 -3.73 -6.13 -2.15
N THR A 106 -2.81 -6.69 -1.38
CA THR A 106 -2.44 -6.15 -0.04
C THR A 106 -2.08 -4.68 -0.05
N VAL A 107 -1.37 -4.22 -1.09
CA VAL A 107 -0.98 -2.81 -1.27
C VAL A 107 -2.15 -1.86 -1.58
N ALA A 108 -3.32 -2.41 -1.90
CA ALA A 108 -4.57 -1.67 -2.08
C ALA A 108 -5.49 -1.74 -0.84
N SER A 109 -5.10 -2.48 0.19
CA SER A 109 -5.90 -2.60 1.40
C SER A 109 -5.93 -1.28 2.18
N GLU A 110 -7.04 -1.03 2.86
CA GLU A 110 -7.21 0.13 3.75
C GLU A 110 -6.19 0.09 4.90
N ILE A 111 -5.81 -1.10 5.38
CA ILE A 111 -4.81 -1.27 6.44
C ILE A 111 -3.43 -0.78 5.98
N MET A 112 -3.04 -1.04 4.73
CA MET A 112 -1.80 -0.49 4.18
C MET A 112 -1.81 1.04 4.20
N ALA A 113 -2.89 1.67 3.78
CA ALA A 113 -3.03 3.13 3.80
C ALA A 113 -3.02 3.69 5.24
N ILE A 114 -3.72 3.05 6.15
CA ILE A 114 -3.76 3.42 7.57
C ILE A 114 -2.37 3.34 8.20
N LEU A 115 -1.64 2.24 8.00
CA LEU A 115 -0.28 2.05 8.53
C LEU A 115 0.66 3.16 8.02
N CYS A 116 0.56 3.52 6.74
CA CYS A 116 1.40 4.56 6.16
C CYS A 116 1.08 5.98 6.64
N LEU A 117 -0.15 6.23 7.07
CA LEU A 117 -0.59 7.54 7.59
C LEU A 117 -0.53 7.62 9.12
N ALA A 118 -0.38 6.50 9.83
CA ALA A 118 -0.28 6.48 11.28
C ALA A 118 1.02 7.17 11.75
N GLU A 119 0.92 7.84 12.90
CA GLU A 119 2.07 8.52 13.52
C GLU A 119 2.73 7.68 14.63
N ASP A 120 1.94 6.86 15.28
CA ASP A 120 2.36 5.94 16.36
C ASP A 120 1.32 4.82 16.54
N MET A 121 1.57 3.94 17.52
CA MET A 121 0.67 2.83 17.84
C MET A 121 -0.71 3.30 18.32
N LYS A 122 -0.79 4.43 19.01
CA LYS A 122 -2.06 4.97 19.51
C LYS A 122 -2.91 5.49 18.37
N ASP A 123 -2.29 6.22 17.45
CA ASP A 123 -2.94 6.72 16.23
C ASP A 123 -3.34 5.57 15.30
N LEU A 124 -2.47 4.55 15.15
CA LEU A 124 -2.78 3.33 14.40
C LEU A 124 -4.07 2.69 14.93
N LYS A 125 -4.17 2.42 16.23
CA LYS A 125 -5.36 1.84 16.86
C LYS A 125 -6.61 2.69 16.63
N ARG A 126 -6.49 4.01 16.79
CA ARG A 126 -7.60 4.95 16.56
C ARG A 126 -8.11 4.88 15.12
N ARG A 127 -7.21 4.80 14.15
CA ARG A 127 -7.56 4.69 12.73
C ARG A 127 -8.18 3.33 12.39
N LEU A 128 -7.60 2.24 12.87
CA LEU A 128 -8.13 0.89 12.70
C LEU A 128 -9.56 0.76 13.24
N GLY A 129 -9.84 1.34 14.42
CA GLY A 129 -11.16 1.29 15.02
C GLY A 129 -12.27 1.95 14.18
N ARG A 130 -11.91 2.89 13.32
CA ARG A 130 -12.85 3.63 12.47
C ARG A 130 -13.14 2.96 11.13
N ILE A 131 -12.50 1.85 10.81
CA ILE A 131 -12.78 1.08 9.60
C ILE A 131 -14.24 0.64 9.61
N ILE A 132 -14.99 0.99 8.58
CA ILE A 132 -16.36 0.50 8.36
C ILE A 132 -16.27 -0.85 7.68
N VAL A 133 -16.84 -1.89 8.29
CA VAL A 133 -16.77 -3.27 7.79
C VAL A 133 -18.05 -3.73 7.13
N ALA A 134 -19.18 -3.20 7.58
CA ALA A 134 -20.52 -3.57 7.10
C ALA A 134 -21.55 -2.52 7.49
N TYR A 135 -22.79 -2.73 7.08
CA TYR A 135 -23.95 -1.99 7.57
C TYR A 135 -24.98 -2.94 8.19
N THR A 136 -25.72 -2.44 9.16
CA THR A 136 -26.82 -3.16 9.81
C THR A 136 -28.06 -3.20 8.91
N PHE A 137 -29.07 -4.01 9.25
CA PHE A 137 -30.35 -4.05 8.52
C PHE A 137 -31.07 -2.70 8.47
N ASP A 138 -30.82 -1.81 9.42
CA ASP A 138 -31.38 -0.44 9.46
C ASP A 138 -30.39 0.61 8.87
N GLY A 139 -29.33 0.17 8.19
CA GLY A 139 -28.40 1.02 7.44
C GLY A 139 -27.34 1.75 8.26
N LYS A 140 -27.15 1.39 9.53
CA LYS A 140 -26.09 1.98 10.37
C LYS A 140 -24.73 1.33 10.08
N PRO A 141 -23.65 2.10 10.03
CA PRO A 141 -22.30 1.54 9.84
C PRO A 141 -21.88 0.72 11.07
N VAL A 142 -21.21 -0.38 10.81
CA VAL A 142 -20.52 -1.22 11.80
C VAL A 142 -19.01 -1.09 11.58
N THR A 143 -18.28 -0.85 12.65
CA THR A 143 -16.84 -0.59 12.60
C THR A 143 -16.02 -1.76 13.15
N ALA A 144 -14.70 -1.70 12.91
CA ALA A 144 -13.76 -2.65 13.51
C ALA A 144 -13.71 -2.53 15.06
N GLU A 145 -14.03 -1.34 15.60
CA GLU A 145 -14.17 -1.13 17.05
C GLU A 145 -15.39 -1.88 17.60
N ASP A 146 -16.52 -1.83 16.91
CA ASP A 146 -17.74 -2.54 17.29
C ASP A 146 -17.52 -4.07 17.33
N LEU A 147 -16.66 -4.58 16.44
CA LEU A 147 -16.23 -5.99 16.43
C LEU A 147 -15.12 -6.31 17.45
N GLN A 148 -14.65 -5.32 18.21
CA GLN A 148 -13.53 -5.44 19.15
C GLN A 148 -12.23 -6.00 18.51
N ALA A 149 -12.01 -5.73 17.22
CA ALA A 149 -10.90 -6.28 16.44
C ALA A 149 -9.58 -5.54 16.62
N VAL A 150 -9.63 -4.28 17.07
CA VAL A 150 -8.50 -3.33 17.05
C VAL A 150 -7.27 -3.85 17.78
N GLY A 151 -7.45 -4.46 18.95
CA GLY A 151 -6.35 -4.99 19.77
C GLY A 151 -5.56 -6.08 19.04
N SER A 152 -6.27 -7.03 18.46
CA SER A 152 -5.68 -8.16 17.73
C SER A 152 -5.00 -7.72 16.44
N MET A 153 -5.62 -6.80 15.68
CA MET A 153 -5.02 -6.21 14.49
C MET A 153 -3.73 -5.44 14.83
N ALA A 154 -3.75 -4.62 15.88
CA ALA A 154 -2.59 -3.87 16.31
C ALA A 154 -1.44 -4.77 16.81
N ALA A 155 -1.75 -5.91 17.41
CA ALA A 155 -0.76 -6.92 17.81
C ALA A 155 -0.03 -7.52 16.59
N LEU A 156 -0.76 -7.83 15.52
CA LEU A 156 -0.18 -8.30 14.26
C LEU A 156 0.68 -7.24 13.58
N LEU A 157 0.29 -5.97 13.67
CA LEU A 157 0.98 -4.85 13.01
C LEU A 157 2.11 -4.23 13.87
N LYS A 158 2.36 -4.75 15.06
CA LYS A 158 3.28 -4.15 16.04
C LYS A 158 4.69 -3.93 15.48
N ASP A 159 5.23 -4.89 14.78
CA ASP A 159 6.58 -4.80 14.23
C ASP A 159 6.57 -4.14 12.84
N ALA A 160 5.53 -4.36 12.03
CA ALA A 160 5.34 -3.71 10.75
C ALA A 160 5.17 -2.18 10.84
N LEU A 161 4.88 -1.62 12.02
CA LEU A 161 4.82 -0.17 12.23
C LEU A 161 6.21 0.50 12.26
N LYS A 162 7.28 -0.27 12.33
CA LYS A 162 8.66 0.22 12.42
C LYS A 162 9.28 0.29 11.02
N PRO A 163 9.76 1.46 10.56
CA PRO A 163 10.46 1.56 9.29
C PRO A 163 11.72 0.69 9.24
N ASN A 164 11.97 0.08 8.08
CA ASN A 164 13.17 -0.70 7.83
C ASN A 164 14.31 0.23 7.40
N LEU A 165 15.41 0.22 8.13
CA LEU A 165 16.61 0.98 7.78
C LEU A 165 17.59 0.08 7.03
N ILE A 166 17.89 0.45 5.80
CA ILE A 166 18.79 -0.24 4.88
C ILE A 166 19.68 0.78 4.17
N GLN A 167 20.37 0.40 3.11
CA GLN A 167 21.22 1.31 2.35
C GLN A 167 21.18 1.03 0.84
N THR A 168 21.64 2.00 0.06
CA THR A 168 21.94 1.83 -1.36
C THR A 168 23.30 1.18 -1.55
N LEU A 169 23.62 0.75 -2.79
CA LEU A 169 24.97 0.28 -3.16
C LEU A 169 26.07 1.34 -2.88
N GLU A 170 25.71 2.62 -2.89
CA GLU A 170 26.60 3.75 -2.57
C GLU A 170 26.61 4.10 -1.08
N HIS A 171 26.08 3.22 -0.22
CA HIS A 171 26.03 3.39 1.24
C HIS A 171 25.17 4.56 1.73
N THR A 172 24.28 5.10 0.89
CA THR A 172 23.30 6.10 1.33
C THR A 172 22.20 5.40 2.15
N PRO A 173 21.92 5.86 3.39
CA PRO A 173 20.85 5.28 4.20
C PRO A 173 19.49 5.41 3.52
N ALA A 174 18.69 4.35 3.57
CA ALA A 174 17.34 4.32 3.03
C ALA A 174 16.34 3.76 4.07
N LEU A 175 15.25 4.48 4.30
CA LEU A 175 14.13 4.04 5.12
C LEU A 175 13.07 3.48 4.17
N VAL A 176 12.80 2.18 4.27
CA VAL A 176 11.77 1.50 3.47
C VAL A 176 10.60 1.13 4.37
N HIS A 177 9.41 1.62 4.06
CA HIS A 177 8.25 1.38 4.92
C HIS A 177 6.92 1.64 4.22
N GLY A 178 6.08 0.60 4.20
CA GLY A 178 4.78 0.59 3.57
C GLY A 178 4.83 0.68 2.04
N GLY A 179 3.75 0.34 1.37
CA GLY A 179 3.73 0.26 -0.09
C GLY A 179 2.37 0.56 -0.72
N PRO A 180 1.63 1.60 -0.30
CA PRO A 180 0.31 1.87 -0.84
C PRO A 180 0.39 2.25 -2.31
N PHE A 181 -0.49 1.69 -3.14
CA PHE A 181 -0.57 2.04 -4.56
C PHE A 181 -1.14 3.45 -4.75
N ALA A 182 -0.53 4.23 -5.65
CA ALA A 182 -0.92 5.61 -5.91
C ALA A 182 -2.27 5.74 -6.65
N ASN A 183 -2.68 4.73 -7.40
CA ASN A 183 -3.98 4.73 -8.08
C ASN A 183 -5.17 4.40 -7.16
N ILE A 184 -4.91 3.90 -5.96
CA ILE A 184 -5.94 3.48 -4.99
C ILE A 184 -5.82 4.27 -3.69
N ALA A 185 -4.60 4.47 -3.19
CA ALA A 185 -4.30 5.21 -1.97
C ALA A 185 -3.39 6.41 -2.28
N HIS A 186 -2.60 6.88 -1.32
CA HIS A 186 -1.76 8.07 -1.48
C HIS A 186 -0.41 7.82 -2.17
N GLY A 187 -0.02 6.55 -2.39
CA GLY A 187 1.13 6.19 -3.23
C GLY A 187 2.49 6.70 -2.75
N CYS A 188 2.67 6.82 -1.44
CA CYS A 188 3.90 7.31 -0.82
C CYS A 188 4.29 6.38 0.33
N ASN A 189 5.57 6.37 0.70
CA ASN A 189 6.02 5.71 1.92
C ASN A 189 5.37 6.32 3.16
N SER A 190 5.58 5.71 4.32
CA SER A 190 4.91 6.13 5.56
C SER A 190 5.31 7.52 6.05
N VAL A 191 4.41 8.13 6.80
CA VAL A 191 4.64 9.37 7.55
C VAL A 191 5.78 9.17 8.56
N ILE A 192 5.82 8.01 9.26
CA ILE A 192 6.87 7.69 10.23
C ILE A 192 8.24 7.68 9.57
N ALA A 193 8.40 6.98 8.44
CA ALA A 193 9.69 6.91 7.73
C ALA A 193 10.17 8.29 7.27
N THR A 194 9.29 9.12 6.74
CA THR A 194 9.64 10.48 6.33
C THR A 194 10.01 11.35 7.54
N LYS A 195 9.21 11.35 8.62
CA LYS A 195 9.53 12.09 9.85
C LYS A 195 10.87 11.63 10.46
N MET A 196 11.16 10.34 10.42
CA MET A 196 12.43 9.78 10.89
C MET A 196 13.59 10.28 10.02
N GLY A 197 13.48 10.19 8.69
CA GLY A 197 14.49 10.69 7.76
C GLY A 197 14.79 12.18 7.95
N MET A 198 13.75 12.99 8.13
CA MET A 198 13.90 14.44 8.41
C MET A 198 14.60 14.76 9.74
N LYS A 199 14.61 13.83 10.70
CA LYS A 199 15.31 14.00 11.99
C LYS A 199 16.74 13.49 11.97
N LEU A 200 17.06 12.54 11.09
CA LEU A 200 18.34 11.83 11.07
C LEU A 200 19.32 12.35 10.02
N ALA A 201 18.87 13.17 9.07
CA ALA A 201 19.68 13.63 7.96
C ALA A 201 19.42 15.12 7.65
N ASP A 202 20.43 15.80 7.08
CA ASP A 202 20.33 17.17 6.60
C ASP A 202 19.37 17.30 5.40
N TYR A 203 19.36 16.26 4.56
CA TYR A 203 18.47 16.15 3.40
C TYR A 203 17.64 14.86 3.49
N CYS A 204 16.34 15.00 3.45
CA CYS A 204 15.40 13.89 3.39
C CYS A 204 14.70 13.86 2.04
N ILE A 205 15.04 12.89 1.21
CA ILE A 205 14.39 12.67 -0.09
C ILE A 205 13.27 11.64 0.12
N THR A 206 12.09 11.95 -0.39
CA THR A 206 10.94 11.06 -0.36
C THR A 206 10.29 11.00 -1.73
N GLU A 207 9.30 10.15 -1.92
CA GLU A 207 8.69 9.87 -3.21
C GLU A 207 7.21 10.24 -3.26
N ALA A 208 6.72 10.51 -4.47
CA ALA A 208 5.32 10.52 -4.82
C ALA A 208 5.14 9.60 -6.04
N GLY A 209 4.36 8.54 -5.89
CA GLY A 209 4.19 7.52 -6.93
C GLY A 209 3.31 7.98 -8.07
N PHE A 210 3.43 7.34 -9.24
CA PHE A 210 2.73 7.67 -10.48
C PHE A 210 3.18 8.98 -11.15
N GLY A 211 2.43 9.42 -12.16
CA GLY A 211 2.64 10.72 -12.76
C GLY A 211 2.39 11.87 -11.78
N ALA A 212 3.00 13.02 -12.04
CA ALA A 212 2.91 14.17 -11.15
C ALA A 212 1.47 14.70 -10.98
N ASP A 213 0.63 14.52 -12.01
CA ASP A 213 -0.79 14.85 -12.01
C ASP A 213 -1.61 14.09 -10.95
N LEU A 214 -1.18 12.90 -10.56
CA LEU A 214 -1.82 12.07 -9.54
C LEU A 214 -0.99 11.99 -8.25
N GLY A 215 0.26 11.63 -8.35
CA GLY A 215 1.10 11.34 -7.19
C GLY A 215 1.52 12.58 -6.42
N ALA A 216 1.89 13.66 -7.09
CA ALA A 216 2.26 14.90 -6.42
C ALA A 216 1.05 15.52 -5.72
N GLU A 217 -0.13 15.52 -6.35
CA GLU A 217 -1.37 15.99 -5.74
C GLU A 217 -1.68 15.23 -4.44
N LYS A 218 -1.70 13.90 -4.48
CA LYS A 218 -1.92 13.06 -3.29
C LYS A 218 -0.85 13.23 -2.22
N PHE A 219 0.41 13.42 -2.63
CA PHE A 219 1.49 13.70 -1.68
C PHE A 219 1.23 15.00 -0.92
N LEU A 220 0.89 16.08 -1.62
CA LEU A 220 0.64 17.40 -1.04
C LEU A 220 -0.65 17.40 -0.21
N ASP A 221 -1.75 16.85 -0.74
CA ASP A 221 -3.06 16.95 -0.12
C ASP A 221 -3.33 15.93 0.98
N ILE A 222 -2.63 14.80 0.96
CA ILE A 222 -2.82 13.73 1.95
C ILE A 222 -1.61 13.61 2.87
N LYS A 223 -0.43 13.33 2.32
CA LYS A 223 0.75 13.03 3.14
C LYS A 223 1.32 14.27 3.83
N CYS A 224 1.48 15.38 3.11
CA CYS A 224 2.06 16.60 3.67
C CYS A 224 1.25 17.17 4.84
N ARG A 225 -0.07 16.95 4.88
CA ARG A 225 -0.91 17.37 6.01
C ARG A 225 -0.58 16.64 7.32
N ASN A 226 0.13 15.51 7.24
CA ASN A 226 0.59 14.72 8.40
C ASN A 226 2.09 14.92 8.67
N LEU A 227 2.78 15.76 7.89
CA LEU A 227 4.20 16.08 8.07
C LEU A 227 4.38 17.41 8.80
N PRO A 228 5.53 17.64 9.47
CA PRO A 228 5.80 18.89 10.20
C PRO A 228 6.03 20.09 9.27
N LYS A 229 6.36 19.84 8.01
CA LYS A 229 6.54 20.90 6.98
C LYS A 229 6.25 20.34 5.58
N THR A 230 6.02 21.24 4.64
CA THR A 230 5.97 20.95 3.20
C THR A 230 7.38 20.73 2.62
N PRO A 231 7.53 20.14 1.43
CA PRO A 231 8.83 20.01 0.76
C PRO A 231 9.47 21.37 0.49
N ASP A 232 10.79 21.46 0.66
CA ASP A 232 11.57 22.66 0.30
C ASP A 232 11.82 22.70 -1.23
N ALA A 233 11.83 21.54 -1.88
CA ALA A 233 12.00 21.41 -3.33
C ALA A 233 11.23 20.19 -3.86
N VAL A 234 10.83 20.27 -5.12
CA VAL A 234 10.17 19.18 -5.85
C VAL A 234 11.00 18.87 -7.10
N VAL A 235 11.36 17.61 -7.28
CA VAL A 235 12.06 17.12 -8.47
C VAL A 235 11.07 16.38 -9.36
N CYS A 236 10.78 16.94 -10.53
CA CYS A 236 9.96 16.30 -11.55
C CYS A 236 10.86 15.44 -12.46
N VAL A 237 10.64 14.11 -12.46
CA VAL A 237 11.38 13.19 -13.30
C VAL A 237 10.61 12.93 -14.58
N ALA A 238 11.13 13.41 -15.71
CA ALA A 238 10.58 13.18 -17.04
C ALA A 238 11.62 12.52 -17.93
N THR A 239 11.35 11.31 -18.41
CA THR A 239 12.24 10.62 -19.34
C THR A 239 11.98 11.08 -20.78
N ILE A 240 13.02 11.12 -21.62
CA ILE A 240 12.86 11.40 -23.05
C ILE A 240 11.88 10.42 -23.71
N LYS A 241 11.90 9.16 -23.27
CA LYS A 241 10.95 8.12 -23.72
C LYS A 241 9.50 8.50 -23.41
N ALA A 242 9.23 8.95 -22.20
CA ALA A 242 7.90 9.38 -21.80
C ALA A 242 7.44 10.62 -22.59
N LEU A 243 8.33 11.62 -22.75
CA LEU A 243 8.02 12.83 -23.52
C LEU A 243 7.69 12.51 -24.99
N LYS A 244 8.47 11.64 -25.64
CA LYS A 244 8.20 11.20 -27.02
C LYS A 244 6.86 10.48 -27.12
N TYR A 245 6.57 9.54 -26.24
CA TYR A 245 5.32 8.79 -26.22
C TYR A 245 4.10 9.70 -26.03
N HIS A 246 4.13 10.57 -25.05
CA HIS A 246 3.06 11.53 -24.78
C HIS A 246 2.97 12.64 -25.85
N GLY A 247 4.05 12.88 -26.61
CA GLY A 247 4.06 13.73 -27.79
C GLY A 247 3.47 13.10 -29.04
N GLY A 248 2.89 11.90 -28.93
CA GLY A 248 2.21 11.20 -30.03
C GLY A 248 3.06 10.24 -30.84
N MET A 249 4.27 9.91 -30.39
CA MET A 249 5.11 8.92 -31.06
C MET A 249 4.66 7.49 -30.72
N PRO A 250 4.49 6.58 -31.71
CA PRO A 250 4.14 5.18 -31.46
C PRO A 250 5.16 4.49 -30.53
N ILE A 251 4.70 3.58 -29.67
CA ILE A 251 5.55 2.90 -28.68
C ILE A 251 6.75 2.19 -29.31
N GLU A 252 6.53 1.53 -30.44
CA GLU A 252 7.60 0.83 -31.17
C GLU A 252 8.71 1.79 -31.63
N ALA A 253 8.34 2.97 -32.12
CA ALA A 253 9.29 3.99 -32.57
C ALA A 253 10.05 4.67 -31.41
N VAL A 254 9.43 4.76 -30.23
CA VAL A 254 10.05 5.37 -29.03
C VAL A 254 11.30 4.63 -28.57
N SER A 255 11.33 3.31 -28.70
CA SER A 255 12.48 2.48 -28.28
C SER A 255 13.70 2.65 -29.20
N TYR A 256 13.48 2.74 -30.50
CA TYR A 256 14.58 2.90 -31.49
C TYR A 256 15.21 4.31 -31.48
N THR A 257 14.41 5.35 -31.31
CA THR A 257 14.92 6.73 -31.31
C THR A 257 15.65 7.12 -30.03
N HIS A 258 15.55 6.33 -28.95
CA HIS A 258 16.33 6.55 -27.73
C HIS A 258 17.84 6.26 -27.95
N LEU A 259 18.16 5.26 -28.72
CA LEU A 259 19.58 4.94 -29.10
C LEU A 259 20.21 6.05 -29.94
N ARG A 260 19.45 6.65 -30.89
CA ARG A 260 19.96 7.73 -31.75
C ARG A 260 20.15 9.08 -31.02
N ALA A 261 19.39 9.36 -29.99
CA ALA A 261 19.53 10.61 -29.23
C ALA A 261 20.83 10.64 -28.37
N HIS A 262 21.40 9.49 -28.04
CA HIS A 262 22.73 9.40 -27.39
C HIS A 262 23.88 9.56 -28.36
N GLU A 263 23.74 9.17 -29.63
CA GLU A 263 24.80 9.30 -30.65
C GLU A 263 24.96 10.74 -31.14
N THR A 264 23.92 11.57 -31.09
CA THR A 264 23.98 12.97 -31.54
C THR A 264 24.45 13.96 -30.49
N SER A 265 24.73 13.55 -29.27
CA SER A 265 25.27 14.41 -28.21
C SER A 265 26.80 14.28 -28.03
N GLN A 266 27.50 13.60 -28.97
CA GLN A 266 28.97 13.44 -28.98
C GLN A 266 29.67 14.10 -30.17
N ASP A 267 28.96 14.92 -30.96
CA ASP A 267 29.57 15.77 -32.01
C ASP A 267 29.61 17.25 -31.59
#